data_facccb3c81e3f1858a8d60356fbd4308
#
_entry.id   facccb3c81e3f1858a8d60356fbd4308
#
_cell.length_a   1.000
_cell.length_b   1.000
_cell.length_c   1.000
_cell.angle_alpha   90.00
_cell.angle_beta   90.00
_cell.angle_gamma   90.00
#
_symmetry.space_group_name_H-M   'P 1'
#
loop_
_entity.id
_entity.type
_entity.pdbx_description
1 polymer ?
#
loop_
_entity_poly.entity_id
_entity_poly.type
_entity_poly.pdbx_seq_one_letter_code
_entity_poly.pdbx_strand_id
1 'polypeptide(L)'
;MNTLLFDPFNGAAGDMIIGSLLDLGADEGLVRAAMRSVVGEPTIERVDRSGIRAVRVRAHAPVVHRTLDEVLDRVAESDAPAPAREMARRVFLRIHRAEESIHGPGAHFHEVGADDAVADVVGACTALYSLSPDGVAVLPVALGRGFAVGAHGTFPIPAPATVAILAASDLKTAPG
;
A
#
# COMPACT_ATOMS: atom_id res chain seq x y z
N MET A 1 -11.76 -12.60 20.22
CA MET A 1 -10.85 -11.49 19.89
C MET A 1 -9.83 -12.02 18.89
N ASN A 2 -9.88 -11.54 17.66
CA ASN A 2 -9.00 -11.97 16.56
C ASN A 2 -7.99 -10.84 16.28
N THR A 3 -6.71 -11.12 16.45
CA THR A 3 -5.65 -10.16 16.16
C THR A 3 -4.93 -10.57 14.88
N LEU A 4 -4.87 -9.67 13.92
CA LEU A 4 -4.07 -9.83 12.71
C LEU A 4 -2.62 -9.43 13.02
N LEU A 5 -1.69 -10.33 12.74
CA LEU A 5 -0.25 -10.09 12.90
C LEU A 5 0.40 -10.00 11.51
N PHE A 6 1.04 -8.87 11.22
CA PHE A 6 1.93 -8.74 10.08
C PHE A 6 3.37 -9.03 10.46
N ASP A 7 4.02 -9.89 9.68
CA ASP A 7 5.46 -10.17 9.80
C ASP A 7 6.19 -9.74 8.51
N PRO A 8 6.58 -8.47 8.40
CA PRO A 8 7.29 -7.95 7.23
C PRO A 8 8.81 -8.22 7.30
N PHE A 9 9.20 -9.47 7.59
CA PHE A 9 10.59 -9.88 7.75
C PHE A 9 11.43 -9.71 6.48
N ASN A 10 10.78 -9.57 5.32
CA ASN A 10 11.42 -9.35 4.01
C ASN A 10 10.89 -8.06 3.34
N GLY A 11 10.44 -7.09 4.12
CA GLY A 11 9.81 -5.86 3.65
C GLY A 11 8.31 -6.02 3.41
N ALA A 12 7.69 -4.95 2.91
CA ALA A 12 6.27 -4.92 2.59
C ALA A 12 6.03 -4.03 1.36
N ALA A 13 5.09 -4.45 0.50
CA ALA A 13 4.57 -3.68 -0.62
C ALA A 13 3.04 -3.85 -0.66
N GLY A 14 2.33 -2.95 -1.33
CA GLY A 14 0.87 -2.94 -1.37
C GLY A 14 0.29 -4.25 -1.92
N ASP A 15 0.81 -4.73 -3.03
CA ASP A 15 0.44 -6.00 -3.66
C ASP A 15 0.71 -7.23 -2.75
N MET A 16 1.81 -7.21 -1.99
CA MET A 16 2.15 -8.25 -1.01
C MET A 16 1.14 -8.26 0.15
N ILE A 17 0.76 -7.08 0.66
CA ILE A 17 -0.22 -6.95 1.73
C ILE A 17 -1.58 -7.48 1.24
N ILE A 18 -2.04 -7.06 0.06
CA ILE A 18 -3.31 -7.55 -0.51
C ILE A 18 -3.25 -9.07 -0.67
N GLY A 19 -2.18 -9.59 -1.28
CA GLY A 19 -2.01 -11.03 -1.50
C GLY A 19 -2.07 -11.84 -0.21
N SER A 20 -1.40 -11.38 0.85
CA SER A 20 -1.40 -12.04 2.15
C SER A 20 -2.77 -12.03 2.83
N LEU A 21 -3.50 -10.90 2.75
CA LEU A 21 -4.84 -10.78 3.30
C LEU A 21 -5.86 -11.64 2.54
N LEU A 22 -5.73 -11.75 1.22
CA LEU A 22 -6.56 -12.64 0.39
C LEU A 22 -6.28 -14.11 0.70
N ASP A 23 -5.03 -14.49 0.89
CA ASP A 23 -4.67 -15.85 1.26
C ASP A 23 -5.18 -16.22 2.68
N LEU A 24 -5.27 -15.23 3.56
CA LEU A 24 -5.86 -15.35 4.90
C LEU A 24 -7.41 -15.47 4.88
N GLY A 25 -8.06 -15.13 3.75
CA GLY A 25 -9.50 -15.26 3.57
C GLY A 25 -10.27 -13.96 3.48
N ALA A 26 -9.61 -12.84 3.14
CA ALA A 26 -10.30 -11.61 2.77
C ALA A 26 -11.22 -11.84 1.56
N ASP A 27 -12.29 -11.07 1.47
CA ASP A 27 -13.27 -11.17 0.37
C ASP A 27 -12.65 -10.71 -0.96
N GLU A 28 -12.27 -11.68 -1.80
CA GLU A 28 -11.67 -11.41 -3.11
C GLU A 28 -12.62 -10.62 -4.02
N GLY A 29 -13.92 -10.85 -3.94
CA GLY A 29 -14.91 -10.15 -4.75
C GLY A 29 -14.92 -8.64 -4.43
N LEU A 30 -14.93 -8.28 -3.16
CA LEU A 30 -14.86 -6.88 -2.71
C LEU A 30 -13.52 -6.24 -3.11
N VAL A 31 -12.40 -6.93 -2.88
CA VAL A 31 -11.07 -6.42 -3.23
C VAL A 31 -10.94 -6.19 -4.73
N ARG A 32 -11.37 -7.16 -5.53
CA ARG A 32 -11.35 -7.09 -6.99
C ARG A 32 -12.21 -5.93 -7.51
N ALA A 33 -13.42 -5.75 -6.99
CA ALA A 33 -14.31 -4.66 -7.37
C ALA A 33 -13.67 -3.30 -7.03
N ALA A 34 -13.13 -3.14 -5.83
CA ALA A 34 -12.48 -1.92 -5.38
C ALA A 34 -11.25 -1.56 -6.24
N MET A 35 -10.38 -2.51 -6.54
CA MET A 35 -9.21 -2.28 -7.40
C MET A 35 -9.61 -1.99 -8.85
N ARG A 36 -10.59 -2.74 -9.38
CA ARG A 36 -11.06 -2.59 -10.77
C ARG A 36 -11.64 -1.21 -11.04
N SER A 37 -12.29 -0.58 -10.06
CA SER A 37 -12.81 0.78 -10.20
C SER A 37 -11.71 1.85 -10.33
N VAL A 38 -10.47 1.51 -9.97
CA VAL A 38 -9.31 2.41 -10.07
C VAL A 38 -8.47 2.14 -11.31
N VAL A 39 -8.10 0.89 -11.59
CA VAL A 39 -7.10 0.53 -12.63
C VAL A 39 -7.63 -0.39 -13.72
N GLY A 40 -8.90 -0.78 -13.67
CA GLY A 40 -9.42 -1.90 -14.47
C GLY A 40 -9.14 -3.24 -13.82
N GLU A 41 -9.30 -4.35 -14.53
CA GLU A 41 -9.27 -5.69 -13.95
C GLU A 41 -7.88 -6.06 -13.41
N PRO A 42 -7.72 -6.24 -12.07
CA PRO A 42 -6.45 -6.69 -11.49
C PRO A 42 -6.24 -8.18 -11.76
N THR A 43 -4.99 -8.59 -11.86
CA THR A 43 -4.62 -10.01 -11.88
C THR A 43 -4.48 -10.50 -10.44
N ILE A 44 -5.29 -11.49 -10.04
CA ILE A 44 -5.21 -12.17 -8.74
C ILE A 44 -5.07 -13.66 -9.04
N GLU A 45 -3.95 -14.25 -8.67
CA GLU A 45 -3.63 -15.64 -8.99
C GLU A 45 -2.94 -16.36 -7.83
N ARG A 46 -3.23 -17.66 -7.69
CA ARG A 46 -2.49 -18.51 -6.76
C ARG A 46 -1.20 -18.95 -7.40
N VAL A 47 -0.10 -18.78 -6.68
CA VAL A 47 1.24 -19.11 -7.14
C VAL A 47 1.94 -20.04 -6.16
N ASP A 48 2.90 -20.81 -6.66
CA ASP A 48 3.85 -21.56 -5.83
C ASP A 48 5.25 -20.96 -6.04
N ARG A 49 5.91 -20.66 -4.95
CA ARG A 49 7.29 -20.17 -4.94
C ARG A 49 8.12 -21.06 -4.05
N SER A 50 8.86 -21.99 -4.66
CA SER A 50 9.75 -22.94 -3.94
C SER A 50 9.00 -23.76 -2.88
N GLY A 51 7.78 -24.22 -3.21
CA GLY A 51 6.94 -25.02 -2.32
C GLY A 51 6.09 -24.22 -1.33
N ILE A 52 6.17 -22.89 -1.36
CA ILE A 52 5.30 -22.01 -0.58
C ILE A 52 4.18 -21.49 -1.46
N ARG A 53 2.95 -21.83 -1.11
CA ARG A 53 1.75 -21.31 -1.81
C ARG A 53 1.45 -19.90 -1.31
N ALA A 54 1.07 -19.02 -2.25
CA ALA A 54 0.74 -17.64 -1.98
C ALA A 54 -0.26 -17.10 -3.00
N VAL A 55 -0.86 -15.95 -2.70
CA VAL A 55 -1.65 -15.17 -3.65
C VAL A 55 -0.78 -14.03 -4.18
N ARG A 56 -0.71 -13.92 -5.49
CA ARG A 56 -0.06 -12.79 -6.18
C ARG A 56 -1.13 -11.86 -6.74
N VAL A 57 -0.96 -10.58 -6.47
CA VAL A 57 -1.82 -9.51 -7.00
C VAL A 57 -0.99 -8.61 -7.90
N ARG A 58 -1.58 -8.12 -8.98
CA ARG A 58 -0.98 -7.13 -9.87
C ARG A 58 -2.04 -6.16 -10.35
N ALA A 59 -1.77 -4.88 -10.15
CA ALA A 59 -2.45 -3.79 -10.81
C ALA A 59 -1.57 -3.30 -11.98
N HIS A 60 -2.19 -2.96 -13.10
CA HIS A 60 -1.49 -2.41 -14.26
C HIS A 60 -2.09 -1.05 -14.58
N ALA A 61 -1.29 -0.01 -14.45
CA ALA A 61 -1.69 1.34 -14.78
C ALA A 61 -0.58 2.07 -15.53
N PRO A 62 -0.91 3.03 -16.39
CA PRO A 62 0.08 3.93 -16.94
C PRO A 62 0.67 4.79 -15.82
N VAL A 63 1.93 5.20 -15.99
CA VAL A 63 2.56 6.15 -15.07
C VAL A 63 1.87 7.50 -15.24
N VAL A 64 1.24 7.98 -14.17
CA VAL A 64 0.55 9.27 -14.10
C VAL A 64 0.99 9.97 -12.82
N HIS A 65 1.26 11.27 -12.89
CA HIS A 65 1.52 12.08 -11.71
C HIS A 65 0.23 12.78 -11.30
N ARG A 66 -0.12 12.69 -10.02
CA ARG A 66 -1.34 13.28 -9.47
C ARG A 66 -1.04 14.18 -8.28
N THR A 67 -1.87 15.17 -8.10
CA THR A 67 -1.98 15.93 -6.86
C THR A 67 -2.64 15.09 -5.76
N LEU A 68 -2.53 15.53 -4.50
CA LEU A 68 -3.26 14.89 -3.40
C LEU A 68 -4.77 14.86 -3.66
N ASP A 69 -5.35 15.98 -4.11
CA ASP A 69 -6.79 16.08 -4.33
C ASP A 69 -7.26 15.08 -5.40
N GLU A 70 -6.54 14.96 -6.52
CA GLU A 70 -6.85 13.98 -7.56
C GLU A 70 -6.76 12.53 -7.05
N VAL A 71 -5.80 12.22 -6.17
CA VAL A 71 -5.70 10.88 -5.54
C VAL A 71 -6.87 10.65 -4.59
N LEU A 72 -7.24 11.65 -3.78
CA LEU A 72 -8.36 11.54 -2.86
C LEU A 72 -9.70 11.40 -3.58
N ASP A 73 -9.87 12.07 -4.71
CA ASP A 73 -11.05 11.91 -5.58
C ASP A 73 -11.13 10.47 -6.12
N ARG A 74 -10.02 9.92 -6.60
CA ARG A 74 -9.96 8.52 -7.07
C ARG A 74 -10.34 7.52 -5.95
N VAL A 75 -9.85 7.77 -4.73
CA VAL A 75 -10.23 6.94 -3.55
C VAL A 75 -11.72 7.09 -3.25
N ALA A 76 -12.25 8.31 -3.28
CA ALA A 76 -13.67 8.57 -2.99
C ALA A 76 -14.62 7.96 -4.02
N GLU A 77 -14.23 7.94 -5.29
CA GLU A 77 -15.00 7.39 -6.42
C GLU A 77 -14.90 5.85 -6.53
N SER A 78 -13.96 5.22 -5.78
CA SER A 78 -13.78 3.77 -5.87
C SER A 78 -14.99 2.98 -5.33
N ASP A 79 -15.17 1.76 -5.83
CA ASP A 79 -16.20 0.81 -5.38
C ASP A 79 -15.90 0.19 -4.00
N ALA A 80 -14.86 0.66 -3.31
CA ALA A 80 -14.52 0.18 -1.97
C ALA A 80 -15.59 0.59 -0.94
N PRO A 81 -15.85 -0.23 0.10
CA PRO A 81 -16.72 0.16 1.21
C PRO A 81 -16.29 1.48 1.87
N ALA A 82 -17.23 2.28 2.34
CA ALA A 82 -16.95 3.59 2.92
C ALA A 82 -15.87 3.58 4.03
N PRO A 83 -15.85 2.61 4.98
CA PRO A 83 -14.77 2.52 5.96
C PRO A 83 -13.40 2.23 5.34
N ALA A 84 -13.34 1.42 4.27
CA ALA A 84 -12.09 1.13 3.55
C ALA A 84 -11.58 2.38 2.80
N ARG A 85 -12.48 3.14 2.17
CA ARG A 85 -12.12 4.43 1.54
C ARG A 85 -11.56 5.43 2.55
N GLU A 86 -12.15 5.52 3.74
CA GLU A 86 -11.62 6.41 4.78
C GLU A 86 -10.25 5.95 5.30
N MET A 87 -9.99 4.63 5.40
CA MET A 87 -8.66 4.12 5.70
C MET A 87 -7.67 4.50 4.60
N ALA A 88 -8.01 4.30 3.33
CA ALA A 88 -7.17 4.65 2.19
C ALA A 88 -6.88 6.17 2.14
N ARG A 89 -7.88 7.00 2.38
CA ARG A 89 -7.72 8.46 2.51
C ARG A 89 -6.67 8.81 3.57
N ARG A 90 -6.73 8.20 4.76
CA ARG A 90 -5.75 8.45 5.84
C ARG A 90 -4.34 8.01 5.46
N VAL A 91 -4.19 6.93 4.69
CA VAL A 91 -2.89 6.49 4.18
C VAL A 91 -2.30 7.57 3.28
N PHE A 92 -3.04 8.05 2.27
CA PHE A 92 -2.54 9.07 1.35
C PHE A 92 -2.23 10.39 2.05
N LEU A 93 -3.04 10.82 3.01
CA LEU A 93 -2.72 12.01 3.81
C LEU A 93 -1.42 11.85 4.61
N ARG A 94 -1.12 10.65 5.11
CA ARG A 94 0.14 10.39 5.83
C ARG A 94 1.34 10.41 4.87
N ILE A 95 1.21 9.81 3.69
CA ILE A 95 2.25 9.83 2.66
C ILE A 95 2.51 11.28 2.22
N HIS A 96 1.46 12.04 1.92
CA HIS A 96 1.58 13.43 1.48
C HIS A 96 2.32 14.30 2.51
N ARG A 97 1.99 14.17 3.80
CA ARG A 97 2.71 14.89 4.88
C ARG A 97 4.20 14.54 4.90
N ALA A 98 4.56 13.30 4.63
CA ALA A 98 5.96 12.89 4.56
C ALA A 98 6.65 13.52 3.35
N GLU A 99 6.01 13.52 2.18
CA GLU A 99 6.52 14.17 0.97
C GLU A 99 6.70 15.68 1.18
N GLU A 100 5.71 16.37 1.76
CA GLU A 100 5.82 17.80 2.09
C GLU A 100 6.97 18.10 3.06
N SER A 101 7.27 17.20 4.00
CA SER A 101 8.39 17.38 4.94
C SER A 101 9.75 17.35 4.25
N ILE A 102 9.84 16.78 3.05
CA ILE A 102 11.07 16.61 2.28
C ILE A 102 11.15 17.64 1.15
N HIS A 103 10.07 17.84 0.42
CA HIS A 103 10.01 18.65 -0.79
C HIS A 103 9.42 20.04 -0.57
N GLY A 104 8.86 20.31 0.61
CA GLY A 104 8.17 21.56 0.93
C GLY A 104 6.68 21.55 0.60
N PRO A 105 5.95 22.64 0.95
CA PRO A 105 4.52 22.75 0.73
C PRO A 105 4.13 22.60 -0.75
N GLY A 106 3.06 21.87 -1.02
CA GLY A 106 2.56 21.61 -2.37
C GLY A 106 3.29 20.51 -3.12
N ALA A 107 3.99 19.63 -2.41
CA ALA A 107 4.61 18.45 -3.00
C ALA A 107 3.59 17.62 -3.77
N HIS A 108 3.95 17.22 -5.00
CA HIS A 108 3.17 16.29 -5.81
C HIS A 108 3.60 14.86 -5.56
N PHE A 109 2.68 13.92 -5.74
CA PHE A 109 3.03 12.50 -5.77
C PHE A 109 3.70 12.15 -7.10
N HIS A 110 4.98 11.83 -7.07
CA HIS A 110 5.73 11.44 -8.28
C HIS A 110 5.63 9.94 -8.57
N GLU A 111 5.65 9.11 -7.56
CA GLU A 111 5.62 7.65 -7.69
C GLU A 111 4.35 7.06 -7.08
N VAL A 112 3.87 7.60 -5.95
CA VAL A 112 2.73 7.08 -5.20
C VAL A 112 1.38 7.62 -5.71
N GLY A 113 1.37 8.58 -6.63
CA GLY A 113 0.15 9.12 -7.25
C GLY A 113 -0.31 8.34 -8.49
N ALA A 114 0.42 7.33 -8.93
CA ALA A 114 0.01 6.47 -10.03
C ALA A 114 -1.19 5.58 -9.64
N ASP A 115 -2.02 5.24 -10.60
CA ASP A 115 -3.27 4.50 -10.33
C ASP A 115 -3.03 3.10 -9.78
N ASP A 116 -1.88 2.46 -10.05
CA ASP A 116 -1.48 1.19 -9.44
C ASP A 116 -1.27 1.34 -7.93
N ALA A 117 -0.58 2.40 -7.47
CA ALA A 117 -0.41 2.68 -6.06
C ALA A 117 -1.76 3.01 -5.38
N VAL A 118 -2.65 3.73 -6.05
CA VAL A 118 -4.01 4.00 -5.54
C VAL A 118 -4.79 2.69 -5.41
N ALA A 119 -4.75 1.82 -6.42
CA ALA A 119 -5.41 0.52 -6.39
C ALA A 119 -4.86 -0.39 -5.28
N ASP A 120 -3.55 -0.38 -5.06
CA ASP A 120 -2.91 -1.15 -3.99
C ASP A 120 -3.38 -0.69 -2.61
N VAL A 121 -3.40 0.61 -2.35
CA VAL A 121 -3.89 1.14 -1.06
C VAL A 121 -5.38 0.87 -0.87
N VAL A 122 -6.20 1.10 -1.88
CA VAL A 122 -7.65 0.84 -1.83
C VAL A 122 -7.91 -0.67 -1.65
N GLY A 123 -7.20 -1.52 -2.38
CA GLY A 123 -7.30 -2.97 -2.27
C GLY A 123 -6.90 -3.49 -0.89
N ALA A 124 -5.76 -3.04 -0.35
CA ALA A 124 -5.29 -3.43 0.98
C ALA A 124 -6.27 -3.00 2.09
N CYS A 125 -6.78 -1.77 2.03
CA CYS A 125 -7.77 -1.28 2.97
C CYS A 125 -9.10 -2.05 2.88
N THR A 126 -9.52 -2.44 1.66
CA THR A 126 -10.71 -3.25 1.44
C THR A 126 -10.55 -4.67 1.97
N ALA A 127 -9.39 -5.29 1.74
CA ALA A 127 -9.07 -6.61 2.27
C ALA A 127 -9.07 -6.61 3.81
N LEU A 128 -8.41 -5.62 4.41
CA LEU A 128 -8.39 -5.47 5.88
C LEU A 128 -9.80 -5.24 6.44
N TYR A 129 -10.60 -4.41 5.80
CA TYR A 129 -12.00 -4.18 6.18
C TYR A 129 -12.82 -5.48 6.14
N SER A 130 -12.68 -6.30 5.11
CA SER A 130 -13.43 -7.54 4.96
C SER A 130 -13.09 -8.59 6.03
N LEU A 131 -11.84 -8.64 6.48
CA LEU A 131 -11.40 -9.51 7.58
C LEU A 131 -11.88 -9.03 8.95
N SER A 132 -12.07 -7.72 9.09
CA SER A 132 -12.58 -7.09 10.32
C SER A 132 -11.91 -7.59 11.62
N PRO A 133 -10.56 -7.55 11.73
CA PRO A 133 -9.88 -7.99 12.93
C PRO A 133 -10.17 -7.06 14.11
N ASP A 134 -10.23 -7.62 15.33
CA ASP A 134 -10.39 -6.84 16.58
C ASP A 134 -9.14 -5.99 16.89
N GLY A 135 -7.97 -6.39 16.37
CA GLY A 135 -6.72 -5.68 16.54
C GLY A 135 -5.71 -6.02 15.43
N VAL A 136 -4.74 -5.13 15.25
CA VAL A 136 -3.63 -5.33 14.31
C VAL A 136 -2.32 -5.12 15.05
N ALA A 137 -1.39 -6.06 14.86
CA ALA A 137 -0.02 -5.97 15.36
C ALA A 137 0.96 -6.14 14.19
N VAL A 138 2.12 -5.51 14.30
CA VAL A 138 3.17 -5.55 13.28
C VAL A 138 4.50 -5.88 13.94
N LEU A 139 5.18 -6.91 13.45
CA LEU A 139 6.56 -7.20 13.82
C LEU A 139 7.54 -6.19 13.19
N PRO A 140 8.79 -6.14 13.61
CA PRO A 140 9.75 -5.19 13.05
C PRO A 140 9.82 -5.26 11.52
N VAL A 141 9.67 -4.12 10.86
CA VAL A 141 9.71 -4.00 9.40
C VAL A 141 11.17 -4.11 8.93
N ALA A 142 11.46 -5.08 8.08
CA ALA A 142 12.77 -5.20 7.45
C ALA A 142 12.97 -4.08 6.43
N LEU A 143 14.10 -3.36 6.56
CA LEU A 143 14.45 -2.25 5.68
C LEU A 143 15.62 -2.65 4.79
N GLY A 144 15.46 -2.45 3.48
CA GLY A 144 16.54 -2.62 2.51
C GLY A 144 17.65 -1.60 2.68
N ARG A 145 18.73 -1.77 1.90
CA ARG A 145 19.90 -0.89 1.88
C ARG A 145 20.32 -0.61 0.44
N GLY A 146 21.10 0.45 0.26
CA GLY A 146 21.66 0.82 -1.03
C GLY A 146 20.99 2.04 -1.62
N PHE A 147 20.87 2.06 -2.95
CA PHE A 147 20.32 3.19 -3.70
C PHE A 147 19.35 2.69 -4.75
N ALA A 148 18.33 3.50 -5.04
CA ALA A 148 17.42 3.33 -6.16
C ALA A 148 17.47 4.55 -7.07
N VAL A 149 17.06 4.37 -8.33
CA VAL A 149 16.91 5.44 -9.30
C VAL A 149 15.43 5.63 -9.57
N GLY A 150 14.92 6.83 -9.36
CA GLY A 150 13.53 7.23 -9.61
C GLY A 150 13.44 8.57 -10.31
N ALA A 151 12.28 9.18 -10.29
CA ALA A 151 12.01 10.47 -10.96
C ALA A 151 12.93 11.60 -10.51
N HIS A 152 13.39 11.60 -9.25
CA HIS A 152 14.30 12.58 -8.67
C HIS A 152 15.78 12.20 -8.75
N GLY A 153 16.14 11.22 -9.57
CA GLY A 153 17.51 10.71 -9.66
C GLY A 153 17.79 9.59 -8.67
N THR A 154 19.04 9.50 -8.19
CA THR A 154 19.47 8.45 -7.25
C THR A 154 19.15 8.87 -5.82
N PHE A 155 18.43 8.01 -5.09
CA PHE A 155 18.11 8.23 -3.68
C PHE A 155 18.43 6.98 -2.83
N PRO A 156 18.68 7.16 -1.52
CA PRO A 156 18.98 6.03 -0.63
C PRO A 156 17.75 5.16 -0.36
N ILE A 157 18.02 3.89 -0.03
CA ILE A 157 17.02 2.96 0.48
C ILE A 157 17.24 2.79 2.00
N PRO A 158 16.22 3.01 2.84
CA PRO A 158 14.83 3.41 2.52
C PRO A 158 14.73 4.83 1.96
N ALA A 159 13.70 5.07 1.12
CA ALA A 159 13.42 6.40 0.57
C ALA A 159 13.14 7.42 1.70
N PRO A 160 13.49 8.71 1.52
CA PRO A 160 13.32 9.73 2.56
C PRO A 160 11.91 9.81 3.13
N ALA A 161 10.87 9.75 2.29
CA ALA A 161 9.47 9.76 2.73
C ALA A 161 9.14 8.52 3.59
N THR A 162 9.67 7.34 3.23
CA THR A 162 9.52 6.12 4.04
C THR A 162 10.15 6.31 5.42
N VAL A 163 11.35 6.88 5.50
CA VAL A 163 12.01 7.18 6.77
C VAL A 163 11.19 8.17 7.61
N ALA A 164 10.65 9.21 6.99
CA ALA A 164 9.80 10.20 7.68
C ALA A 164 8.52 9.55 8.26
N ILE A 165 7.87 8.65 7.50
CA ILE A 165 6.68 7.93 7.97
C ILE A 165 7.02 7.01 9.15
N LEU A 166 8.12 6.27 9.05
CA LEU A 166 8.57 5.35 10.11
C LEU A 166 8.96 6.12 11.39
N ALA A 167 9.68 7.24 11.25
CA ALA A 167 10.06 8.10 12.38
C ALA A 167 8.85 8.71 13.10
N ALA A 168 7.75 8.93 12.39
CA ALA A 168 6.48 9.44 12.94
C ALA A 168 5.53 8.31 13.39
N SER A 169 6.01 7.08 13.56
CA SER A 169 5.22 5.91 13.96
C SER A 169 5.88 5.17 15.12
N ASP A 170 5.11 4.29 15.77
CA ASP A 170 5.61 3.37 16.81
C ASP A 170 6.15 2.05 16.23
N LEU A 171 6.23 1.93 14.90
CA LEU A 171 6.71 0.73 14.24
C LEU A 171 8.21 0.52 14.55
N LYS A 172 8.55 -0.71 14.85
CA LYS A 172 9.95 -1.12 14.98
C LYS A 172 10.49 -1.48 13.59
N THR A 173 11.79 -1.29 13.40
CA THR A 173 12.49 -1.64 12.17
C THR A 173 13.60 -2.64 12.43
N ALA A 174 13.95 -3.43 11.45
CA ALA A 174 15.06 -4.37 11.47
C ALA A 174 15.87 -4.22 10.18
N PRO A 175 17.17 -4.58 10.18
CA PRO A 175 17.93 -4.71 8.95
C PRO A 175 17.32 -5.80 8.06
N GLY A 176 17.15 -5.51 6.73
CA GLY A 176 16.80 -6.48 5.70
C GLY A 176 18.02 -7.04 5.01
#